data_48dd7d90d8f20ede96c5646dc5290ff4
#
_entry.id   48dd7d90d8f20ede96c5646dc5290ff4
#
_cell.length_a   1.000
_cell.length_b   1.000
_cell.length_c   1.000
_cell.angle_alpha   90.00
_cell.angle_beta   90.00
_cell.angle_gamma   90.00
#
_symmetry.space_group_name_H-M   'P 1'
#
loop_
_entity.id
_entity.type
_entity.pdbx_description
1 polymer ?
#
loop_
_entity_poly.entity_id
_entity_poly.type
_entity_poly.pdbx_seq_one_letter_code
_entity_poly.pdbx_strand_id
1 'polypeptide(L)'
;NKNIATLIGELPKQNFIRLNRRLLTDRIKEMYGKELADKYIEMLNDHFIYKNDETSLANYCASITMYPWLIGGTISIGGNSKAPTNLKSFCGGFVNMVFIVSSMLSGACATPEFLMYMNYFIGQEYGTDYFKRADEVVDLSKKRRTIDKVITDCFEQIVYSINQPTGARNFQAVFWNVAYYDRYYFESLFGNCLLYTSPSPRDRSLSR
;
A
#
# COMPACT_ATOMS: atom_id res chain seq x y z
N ASN A 1 1.19 19.49 18.64
CA ASN A 1 0.81 19.05 17.29
C ASN A 1 -0.43 18.17 17.37
N LYS A 2 -1.60 18.76 17.15
CA LYS A 2 -2.84 18.00 17.05
C LYS A 2 -2.89 17.38 15.66
N ASN A 3 -2.84 16.07 15.61
CA ASN A 3 -3.05 15.32 14.38
C ASN A 3 -4.55 15.12 14.10
N ILE A 4 -4.88 14.58 12.93
CA ILE A 4 -6.27 14.29 12.53
C ILE A 4 -6.97 13.38 13.55
N ALA A 5 -6.28 12.42 14.14
CA ALA A 5 -6.84 11.51 15.14
C ALA A 5 -7.27 12.25 16.42
N THR A 6 -6.48 13.24 16.86
CA THR A 6 -6.84 14.12 18.00
C THR A 6 -8.06 14.98 17.67
N LEU A 7 -8.10 15.56 16.46
CA LEU A 7 -9.24 16.35 16.00
C LEU A 7 -10.53 15.52 15.93
N ILE A 8 -10.45 14.30 15.38
CA ILE A 8 -11.57 13.36 15.32
C ILE A 8 -12.06 12.99 16.72
N GLY A 9 -11.13 12.81 17.69
CA GLY A 9 -11.48 12.53 19.07
C GLY A 9 -12.18 13.69 19.80
N GLU A 10 -11.97 14.90 19.37
CA GLU A 10 -12.59 16.10 19.94
C GLU A 10 -13.99 16.39 19.38
N LEU A 11 -14.36 15.81 18.24
CA LEU A 11 -15.67 16.02 17.62
C LEU A 11 -16.63 14.89 18.01
N PRO A 12 -17.92 15.21 18.34
CA PRO A 12 -18.92 14.19 18.59
C PRO A 12 -19.12 13.28 17.37
N LYS A 13 -19.05 11.97 17.55
CA LYS A 13 -19.23 10.99 16.48
C LYS A 13 -20.53 11.21 15.67
N GLN A 14 -21.59 11.62 16.32
CA GLN A 14 -22.86 11.91 15.66
C GLN A 14 -22.80 13.08 14.67
N ASN A 15 -21.90 14.05 14.88
CA ASN A 15 -21.71 15.13 13.92
C ASN A 15 -21.02 14.61 12.65
N PHE A 16 -20.08 13.67 12.79
CA PHE A 16 -19.46 13.01 11.64
C PHE A 16 -20.48 12.17 10.85
N ILE A 17 -21.32 11.41 11.54
CA ILE A 17 -22.39 10.64 10.91
C ILE A 17 -23.32 11.55 10.11
N ARG A 18 -23.79 12.66 10.72
CA ARG A 18 -24.66 13.63 10.04
C ARG A 18 -24.00 14.25 8.82
N LEU A 19 -22.74 14.66 8.94
CA LEU A 19 -21.96 15.23 7.83
C LEU A 19 -21.77 14.21 6.71
N ASN A 20 -21.39 12.99 7.05
CA ASN A 20 -21.19 11.90 6.09
C ASN A 20 -22.50 11.60 5.32
N ARG A 21 -23.62 11.47 6.03
CA ARG A 21 -24.93 11.24 5.41
C ARG A 21 -25.33 12.38 4.50
N ARG A 22 -25.14 13.62 4.93
CA ARG A 22 -25.42 14.81 4.11
C ARG A 22 -24.60 14.82 2.83
N LEU A 23 -23.27 14.66 2.92
CA LEU A 23 -22.38 14.67 1.76
C LEU A 23 -22.75 13.57 0.75
N LEU A 24 -23.04 12.36 1.25
CA LEU A 24 -23.43 11.26 0.39
C LEU A 24 -24.81 11.47 -0.25
N THR A 25 -25.77 11.99 0.52
CA THR A 25 -27.12 12.30 0.01
C THR A 25 -27.07 13.39 -1.06
N ASP A 26 -26.28 14.45 -0.83
CA ASP A 26 -26.09 15.51 -1.82
C ASP A 26 -25.46 14.95 -3.11
N ARG A 27 -24.50 14.02 -2.97
CA ARG A 27 -23.88 13.36 -4.12
C ARG A 27 -24.83 12.42 -4.87
N ILE A 28 -25.66 11.66 -4.16
CA ILE A 28 -26.70 10.81 -4.77
C ILE A 28 -27.72 11.68 -5.51
N LYS A 29 -28.13 12.78 -4.89
CA LYS A 29 -29.05 13.74 -5.51
C LYS A 29 -28.51 14.35 -6.79
N GLU A 30 -27.23 14.72 -6.80
CA GLU A 30 -26.54 15.25 -7.97
C GLU A 30 -26.48 14.23 -9.12
N MET A 31 -26.16 12.96 -8.80
CA MET A 31 -25.97 11.91 -9.82
C MET A 31 -27.26 11.25 -10.29
N TYR A 32 -28.22 11.08 -9.41
CA TYR A 32 -29.39 10.22 -9.64
C TYR A 32 -30.74 10.90 -9.36
N GLY A 33 -30.73 12.15 -8.93
CA GLY A 33 -31.94 12.92 -8.64
C GLY A 33 -32.41 12.83 -7.20
N LYS A 34 -33.37 13.70 -6.87
CA LYS A 34 -33.88 13.90 -5.51
C LYS A 34 -34.61 12.68 -4.97
N GLU A 35 -35.43 12.04 -5.79
CA GLU A 35 -36.27 10.90 -5.39
C GLU A 35 -35.42 9.75 -4.83
N LEU A 36 -34.32 9.39 -5.53
CA LEU A 36 -33.42 8.33 -5.06
C LEU A 36 -32.66 8.74 -3.80
N ALA A 37 -32.28 10.01 -3.67
CA ALA A 37 -31.63 10.51 -2.48
C ALA A 37 -32.55 10.45 -1.25
N ASP A 38 -33.81 10.84 -1.40
CA ASP A 38 -34.82 10.79 -0.33
C ASP A 38 -35.08 9.32 0.09
N LYS A 39 -35.23 8.42 -0.88
CA LYS A 39 -35.40 6.98 -0.64
C LYS A 39 -34.18 6.36 0.08
N TYR A 40 -32.96 6.78 -0.29
CA TYR A 40 -31.74 6.30 0.37
C TYR A 40 -31.74 6.66 1.87
N ILE A 41 -32.11 7.88 2.22
CA ILE A 41 -32.20 8.32 3.63
C ILE A 41 -33.30 7.59 4.38
N GLU A 42 -34.47 7.41 3.77
CA GLU A 42 -35.57 6.62 4.34
C GLU A 42 -35.10 5.20 4.67
N MET A 43 -34.48 4.52 3.71
CA MET A 43 -33.99 3.14 3.90
C MET A 43 -32.90 3.04 4.98
N LEU A 44 -32.06 4.07 5.14
CA LEU A 44 -31.07 4.12 6.24
C LEU A 44 -31.75 4.30 7.59
N ASN A 45 -32.75 5.18 7.68
CA ASN A 45 -33.46 5.46 8.92
C ASN A 45 -34.34 4.28 9.37
N ASP A 46 -34.93 3.56 8.41
CA ASP A 46 -35.77 2.38 8.65
C ASP A 46 -34.95 1.09 8.79
N HIS A 47 -33.61 1.20 8.76
CA HIS A 47 -32.68 0.08 8.88
C HIS A 47 -32.80 -1.01 7.79
N PHE A 48 -33.37 -0.68 6.62
CA PHE A 48 -33.36 -1.59 5.47
C PHE A 48 -31.95 -1.72 4.84
N ILE A 49 -31.14 -0.66 4.93
CA ILE A 49 -29.73 -0.68 4.54
C ILE A 49 -28.87 -0.21 5.69
N TYR A 50 -27.67 -0.69 5.72
CA TYR A 50 -26.64 -0.30 6.69
C TYR A 50 -25.42 0.25 5.95
N LYS A 51 -24.94 1.40 6.38
CA LYS A 51 -23.68 1.97 5.91
C LYS A 51 -22.64 1.86 7.01
N ASN A 52 -21.52 1.19 6.71
CA ASN A 52 -20.41 1.06 7.64
C ASN A 52 -19.56 2.35 7.71
N ASP A 53 -18.85 2.54 8.82
CA ASP A 53 -17.86 3.59 9.03
C ASP A 53 -18.34 5.03 8.78
N GLU A 54 -19.59 5.33 9.12
CA GLU A 54 -20.16 6.67 9.00
C GLU A 54 -19.46 7.72 9.89
N THR A 55 -18.66 7.28 10.84
CA THR A 55 -17.91 8.16 11.76
C THR A 55 -16.62 8.71 11.17
N SER A 56 -16.23 8.27 9.96
CA SER A 56 -15.03 8.71 9.27
C SER A 56 -15.35 9.26 7.88
N LEU A 57 -14.66 10.33 7.48
CA LEU A 57 -14.66 10.84 6.11
C LEU A 57 -13.43 10.39 5.32
N ALA A 58 -12.48 9.71 5.97
CA ALA A 58 -11.31 9.14 5.32
C ALA A 58 -11.66 7.86 4.55
N ASN A 59 -10.89 7.56 3.52
CA ASN A 59 -10.95 6.24 2.87
C ASN A 59 -10.64 5.17 3.91
N TYR A 60 -11.47 4.10 3.93
CA TYR A 60 -11.29 3.05 4.93
C TYR A 60 -10.13 2.14 4.56
N CYS A 61 -10.21 1.47 3.43
CA CYS A 61 -9.17 0.60 2.91
C CYS A 61 -8.84 0.97 1.47
N ALA A 62 -7.61 0.71 1.06
CA ALA A 62 -7.21 0.85 -0.33
C ALA A 62 -6.23 -0.23 -0.75
N SER A 63 -6.36 -0.64 -2.00
CA SER A 63 -5.32 -1.37 -2.73
C SER A 63 -4.55 -0.36 -3.57
N ILE A 64 -3.23 -0.37 -3.45
CA ILE A 64 -2.36 0.58 -4.14
C ILE A 64 -1.48 -0.13 -5.15
N THR A 65 -1.31 0.47 -6.32
CA THR A 65 -0.27 0.05 -7.26
C THR A 65 1.07 0.68 -6.86
N MET A 66 2.12 -0.14 -6.90
CA MET A 66 3.47 0.30 -6.58
C MET A 66 4.22 0.87 -7.79
N TYR A 67 3.68 0.71 -8.98
CA TYR A 67 4.34 1.07 -10.24
C TYR A 67 4.78 2.54 -10.32
N PRO A 68 3.95 3.55 -9.98
CA PRO A 68 4.37 4.95 -10.00
C PRO A 68 5.55 5.24 -9.08
N TRP A 69 5.56 4.64 -7.89
CA TRP A 69 6.66 4.78 -6.93
C TRP A 69 7.96 4.17 -7.45
N LEU A 70 7.88 3.01 -8.10
CA LEU A 70 9.05 2.31 -8.64
C LEU A 70 9.72 3.06 -9.80
N ILE A 71 8.99 3.92 -10.49
CA ILE A 71 9.52 4.73 -11.60
C ILE A 71 9.91 6.13 -11.13
N GLY A 72 9.05 6.80 -10.39
CA GLY A 72 9.20 8.21 -10.02
C GLY A 72 9.72 8.46 -8.61
N GLY A 73 9.77 7.44 -7.77
CA GLY A 73 10.02 7.62 -6.34
C GLY A 73 8.82 8.19 -5.60
N THR A 74 9.05 8.74 -4.41
CA THR A 74 8.01 9.35 -3.59
C THR A 74 8.16 10.86 -3.60
N ILE A 75 7.05 11.55 -3.87
CA ILE A 75 6.93 13.01 -3.72
C ILE A 75 5.95 13.26 -2.58
N SER A 76 6.40 13.89 -1.52
CA SER A 76 5.54 14.24 -0.38
C SER A 76 5.86 15.63 0.14
N ILE A 77 4.95 16.19 0.94
CA ILE A 77 5.10 17.52 1.53
C ILE A 77 6.35 17.62 2.42
N GLY A 78 6.77 16.49 3.00
CA GLY A 78 7.92 16.43 3.93
C GLY A 78 9.25 16.02 3.30
N GLY A 79 9.29 15.73 2.00
CA GLY A 79 10.51 15.33 1.30
C GLY A 79 10.26 14.39 0.14
N ASN A 80 11.27 14.26 -0.70
CA ASN A 80 11.25 13.41 -1.89
C ASN A 80 12.25 12.26 -1.75
N SER A 81 11.89 11.08 -2.17
CA SER A 81 12.82 9.96 -2.33
C SER A 81 12.89 9.51 -3.78
N LYS A 82 14.08 9.13 -4.22
CA LYS A 82 14.27 8.56 -5.54
C LYS A 82 13.64 7.16 -5.62
N ALA A 83 13.36 6.72 -6.83
CA ALA A 83 12.96 5.34 -7.11
C ALA A 83 14.02 4.34 -6.58
N PRO A 84 13.61 3.18 -6.08
CA PRO A 84 14.55 2.16 -5.60
C PRO A 84 15.36 1.59 -6.77
N THR A 85 16.64 1.33 -6.53
CA THR A 85 17.57 0.81 -7.55
C THR A 85 18.16 -0.57 -7.20
N ASN A 86 17.93 -1.06 -5.99
CA ASN A 86 18.39 -2.36 -5.50
C ASN A 86 17.45 -2.89 -4.42
N LEU A 87 17.62 -4.15 -4.02
CA LEU A 87 16.77 -4.83 -3.05
C LEU A 87 16.67 -4.07 -1.72
N LYS A 88 17.79 -3.58 -1.19
CA LYS A 88 17.80 -2.85 0.08
C LYS A 88 17.02 -1.53 0.01
N SER A 89 17.20 -0.76 -1.07
CA SER A 89 16.45 0.50 -1.27
C SER A 89 14.97 0.24 -1.54
N PHE A 90 14.64 -0.87 -2.20
CA PHE A 90 13.26 -1.32 -2.37
C PHE A 90 12.61 -1.62 -1.02
N CYS A 91 13.23 -2.46 -0.18
CA CYS A 91 12.67 -2.83 1.12
C CYS A 91 12.45 -1.63 2.03
N GLY A 92 13.44 -0.75 2.16
CA GLY A 92 13.34 0.46 2.99
C GLY A 92 12.31 1.46 2.46
N GLY A 93 12.30 1.71 1.16
CA GLY A 93 11.32 2.59 0.51
C GLY A 93 9.91 2.05 0.57
N PHE A 94 9.73 0.72 0.46
CA PHE A 94 8.45 0.05 0.60
C PHE A 94 7.82 0.28 1.97
N VAL A 95 8.58 0.07 3.04
CA VAL A 95 8.10 0.32 4.42
C VAL A 95 7.62 1.77 4.57
N ASN A 96 8.41 2.74 4.08
CA ASN A 96 8.04 4.15 4.14
C ASN A 96 6.78 4.45 3.33
N MET A 97 6.66 3.89 2.12
CA MET A 97 5.46 4.04 1.28
C MET A 97 4.22 3.50 1.99
N VAL A 98 4.30 2.30 2.57
CA VAL A 98 3.19 1.71 3.32
C VAL A 98 2.80 2.59 4.51
N PHE A 99 3.76 3.16 5.24
CA PHE A 99 3.46 4.08 6.34
C PHE A 99 2.78 5.37 5.87
N ILE A 100 3.25 5.97 4.78
CA ILE A 100 2.63 7.18 4.20
C ILE A 100 1.19 6.89 3.79
N VAL A 101 0.95 5.85 3.00
CA VAL A 101 -0.39 5.53 2.51
C VAL A 101 -1.30 5.12 3.66
N SER A 102 -0.84 4.26 4.56
CA SER A 102 -1.65 3.80 5.69
C SER A 102 -2.03 4.93 6.66
N SER A 103 -1.24 6.00 6.72
CA SER A 103 -1.60 7.19 7.53
C SER A 103 -2.82 7.95 6.99
N MET A 104 -3.15 7.75 5.71
CA MET A 104 -4.31 8.36 5.04
C MET A 104 -5.55 7.47 5.07
N LEU A 105 -5.43 6.22 5.56
CA LEU A 105 -6.50 5.23 5.58
C LEU A 105 -6.94 4.94 7.02
N SER A 106 -8.22 4.69 7.20
CA SER A 106 -8.76 4.27 8.52
C SER A 106 -8.62 2.76 8.76
N GLY A 107 -8.43 1.98 7.69
CA GLY A 107 -8.35 0.51 7.72
C GLY A 107 -7.08 -0.03 7.06
N ALA A 108 -7.24 -0.98 6.17
CA ALA A 108 -6.15 -1.73 5.56
C ALA A 108 -5.51 -1.04 4.35
N CYS A 109 -4.22 -1.28 4.18
CA CYS A 109 -3.45 -0.95 2.99
C CYS A 109 -3.01 -2.24 2.30
N ALA A 110 -3.50 -2.50 1.09
CA ALA A 110 -3.11 -3.66 0.31
C ALA A 110 -2.08 -3.28 -0.76
N THR A 111 -1.06 -4.12 -0.92
CA THR A 111 -0.03 -4.00 -1.96
C THR A 111 0.06 -5.32 -2.73
N PRO A 112 -0.89 -5.59 -3.63
CA PRO A 112 -0.99 -6.88 -4.30
C PRO A 112 0.25 -7.22 -5.14
N GLU A 113 0.96 -6.22 -5.63
CA GLU A 113 2.13 -6.36 -6.50
C GLU A 113 3.45 -6.58 -5.72
N PHE A 114 3.41 -6.56 -4.37
CA PHE A 114 4.62 -6.56 -3.56
C PHE A 114 5.55 -7.73 -3.86
N LEU A 115 5.03 -8.95 -3.86
CA LEU A 115 5.84 -10.16 -4.09
C LEU A 115 6.46 -10.19 -5.49
N MET A 116 5.74 -9.68 -6.49
CA MET A 116 6.24 -9.57 -7.85
C MET A 116 7.47 -8.64 -7.91
N TYR A 117 7.34 -7.43 -7.35
CA TYR A 117 8.47 -6.49 -7.37
C TYR A 117 9.61 -6.89 -6.44
N MET A 118 9.32 -7.54 -5.32
CA MET A 118 10.35 -8.15 -4.46
C MET A 118 11.17 -9.18 -5.25
N ASN A 119 10.49 -10.09 -5.97
CA ASN A 119 11.14 -11.07 -6.84
C ASN A 119 11.97 -10.40 -7.95
N TYR A 120 11.49 -9.31 -8.54
CA TYR A 120 12.23 -8.54 -9.53
C TYR A 120 13.57 -8.01 -8.97
N PHE A 121 13.56 -7.36 -7.80
CA PHE A 121 14.78 -6.82 -7.20
C PHE A 121 15.74 -7.91 -6.71
N ILE A 122 15.24 -9.04 -6.23
CA ILE A 122 16.06 -10.21 -5.90
C ILE A 122 16.72 -10.74 -7.17
N GLY A 123 15.96 -10.88 -8.25
CA GLY A 123 16.48 -11.35 -9.54
C GLY A 123 17.50 -10.40 -10.16
N GLN A 124 17.36 -9.09 -9.96
CA GLN A 124 18.35 -8.09 -10.42
C GLN A 124 19.68 -8.19 -9.65
N GLU A 125 19.64 -8.56 -8.37
CA GLU A 125 20.83 -8.61 -7.52
C GLU A 125 21.53 -9.96 -7.56
N TYR A 126 20.74 -11.08 -7.60
CA TYR A 126 21.27 -12.44 -7.50
C TYR A 126 21.03 -13.31 -8.73
N GLY A 127 20.42 -12.76 -9.79
CA GLY A 127 20.03 -13.52 -11.00
C GLY A 127 18.65 -14.16 -10.86
N THR A 128 17.99 -14.43 -12.01
CA THR A 128 16.63 -14.97 -12.04
C THR A 128 16.52 -16.40 -11.56
N ASP A 129 17.64 -17.10 -11.41
CA ASP A 129 17.75 -18.48 -10.91
C ASP A 129 18.21 -18.57 -9.45
N TYR A 130 18.13 -17.45 -8.70
CA TYR A 130 18.59 -17.34 -7.30
C TYR A 130 18.05 -18.47 -6.40
N PHE A 131 16.83 -18.93 -6.66
CA PHE A 131 16.21 -20.01 -5.90
C PHE A 131 16.92 -21.38 -6.05
N LYS A 132 17.69 -21.57 -7.12
CA LYS A 132 18.52 -22.76 -7.31
C LYS A 132 19.88 -22.64 -6.60
N ARG A 133 20.25 -21.43 -6.21
CA ARG A 133 21.51 -21.08 -5.55
C ARG A 133 21.28 -20.51 -4.15
N ALA A 134 20.19 -20.90 -3.50
CA ALA A 134 19.76 -20.38 -2.21
C ALA A 134 20.84 -20.45 -1.12
N ASP A 135 21.66 -21.52 -1.13
CA ASP A 135 22.74 -21.76 -0.18
C ASP A 135 24.07 -21.06 -0.54
N GLU A 136 24.13 -20.35 -1.67
CA GLU A 136 25.32 -19.61 -2.07
C GLU A 136 25.60 -18.46 -1.10
N VAL A 137 26.84 -18.41 -0.60
CA VAL A 137 27.27 -17.35 0.31
C VAL A 137 27.60 -16.08 -0.49
N VAL A 138 26.82 -15.02 -0.28
CA VAL A 138 26.96 -13.73 -1.00
C VAL A 138 27.47 -12.61 -0.12
N ASP A 139 27.41 -12.78 1.19
CA ASP A 139 27.97 -11.82 2.15
C ASP A 139 29.07 -12.48 2.97
N LEU A 140 30.32 -12.08 2.69
CA LEU A 140 31.52 -12.57 3.36
C LEU A 140 31.81 -11.85 4.69
N SER A 141 30.88 -10.98 5.15
CA SER A 141 30.98 -10.37 6.46
C SER A 141 31.02 -11.43 7.57
N LYS A 142 31.26 -11.02 8.82
CA LYS A 142 31.41 -11.95 9.98
C LYS A 142 30.33 -13.03 10.10
N LYS A 143 29.15 -12.81 9.47
CA LYS A 143 27.99 -13.73 9.54
C LYS A 143 27.85 -14.69 8.34
N ARG A 144 28.64 -14.52 7.27
CA ARG A 144 28.56 -15.35 6.05
C ARG A 144 27.10 -15.70 5.66
N ARG A 145 26.39 -14.73 5.09
CA ARG A 145 24.95 -14.92 4.76
C ARG A 145 24.79 -15.53 3.37
N THR A 146 23.90 -16.50 3.27
CA THR A 146 23.47 -17.07 1.99
C THR A 146 22.42 -16.15 1.33
N ILE A 147 22.13 -16.40 0.05
CA ILE A 147 21.06 -15.73 -0.69
C ILE A 147 19.73 -15.86 0.06
N ASP A 148 19.36 -17.08 0.47
CA ASP A 148 18.15 -17.36 1.23
C ASP A 148 18.09 -16.54 2.52
N LYS A 149 19.19 -16.49 3.28
CA LYS A 149 19.23 -15.74 4.53
C LYS A 149 19.11 -14.23 4.30
N VAL A 150 19.69 -13.69 3.24
CA VAL A 150 19.53 -12.26 2.90
C VAL A 150 18.08 -11.93 2.54
N ILE A 151 17.44 -12.78 1.75
CA ILE A 151 16.02 -12.61 1.38
C ILE A 151 15.14 -12.70 2.62
N THR A 152 15.36 -13.72 3.46
CA THR A 152 14.62 -13.89 4.73
C THR A 152 14.79 -12.68 5.63
N ASP A 153 16.02 -12.18 5.81
CA ASP A 153 16.28 -10.98 6.63
C ASP A 153 15.54 -9.75 6.10
N CYS A 154 15.43 -9.59 4.77
CA CYS A 154 14.67 -8.51 4.16
C CYS A 154 13.17 -8.63 4.47
N PHE A 155 12.59 -9.82 4.33
CA PHE A 155 11.17 -10.04 4.70
C PHE A 155 10.92 -9.84 6.19
N GLU A 156 11.76 -10.40 7.03
CA GLU A 156 11.67 -10.23 8.49
C GLU A 156 11.71 -8.75 8.87
N GLN A 157 12.61 -7.97 8.27
CA GLN A 157 12.71 -6.55 8.53
C GLN A 157 11.45 -5.78 8.09
N ILE A 158 10.88 -6.10 6.92
CA ILE A 158 9.65 -5.48 6.42
C ILE A 158 8.49 -5.79 7.37
N VAL A 159 8.28 -7.08 7.67
CA VAL A 159 7.18 -7.53 8.55
C VAL A 159 7.34 -6.93 9.94
N TYR A 160 8.56 -6.97 10.49
CA TYR A 160 8.85 -6.37 11.80
C TYR A 160 8.54 -4.88 11.82
N SER A 161 8.97 -4.13 10.79
CA SER A 161 8.74 -2.68 10.72
C SER A 161 7.26 -2.34 10.59
N ILE A 162 6.52 -3.06 9.73
CA ILE A 162 5.09 -2.82 9.48
C ILE A 162 4.24 -3.22 10.70
N ASN A 163 4.65 -4.26 11.44
CA ASN A 163 3.94 -4.73 12.63
C ASN A 163 4.21 -3.89 13.88
N GLN A 164 4.97 -2.80 13.77
CA GLN A 164 5.19 -1.89 14.89
C GLN A 164 4.07 -0.84 14.98
N PRO A 165 3.61 -0.50 16.18
CA PRO A 165 2.73 0.64 16.40
C PRO A 165 3.41 1.92 15.93
N THR A 166 2.74 2.72 15.12
CA THR A 166 3.28 3.98 14.60
C THR A 166 2.43 5.18 15.02
N GLY A 167 3.08 6.32 15.27
CA GLY A 167 2.39 7.55 15.60
C GLY A 167 1.48 8.05 14.46
N ALA A 168 1.84 7.77 13.20
CA ALA A 168 1.03 8.12 12.03
C ALA A 168 -0.31 7.38 12.00
N ARG A 169 -0.40 6.23 12.67
CA ARG A 169 -1.61 5.40 12.79
C ARG A 169 -2.20 5.41 14.20
N ASN A 170 -1.99 6.47 14.96
CA ASN A 170 -2.46 6.57 16.33
C ASN A 170 -2.02 5.38 17.21
N PHE A 171 -0.75 4.98 17.07
CA PHE A 171 -0.11 3.86 17.74
C PHE A 171 -0.71 2.47 17.45
N GLN A 172 -1.35 2.32 16.29
CA GLN A 172 -1.75 1.02 15.77
C GLN A 172 -0.76 0.53 14.72
N ALA A 173 -0.56 -0.77 14.65
CA ALA A 173 0.17 -1.38 13.54
C ALA A 173 -0.64 -1.25 12.23
N VAL A 174 0.06 -1.28 11.11
CA VAL A 174 -0.59 -1.22 9.80
C VAL A 174 -1.28 -2.56 9.50
N PHE A 175 -2.55 -2.52 9.11
CA PHE A 175 -3.22 -3.67 8.51
C PHE A 175 -2.75 -3.81 7.05
N TRP A 176 -1.68 -4.56 6.86
CA TRP A 176 -1.09 -4.77 5.56
C TRP A 176 -1.59 -6.07 4.93
N ASN A 177 -2.02 -5.99 3.68
CA ASN A 177 -2.43 -7.14 2.88
C ASN A 177 -1.50 -7.32 1.68
N VAL A 178 -1.11 -8.56 1.44
CA VAL A 178 -0.32 -9.00 0.30
C VAL A 178 -1.07 -10.08 -0.47
N ALA A 179 -0.94 -10.11 -1.79
CA ALA A 179 -1.59 -11.11 -2.63
C ALA A 179 -0.60 -12.18 -3.09
N TYR A 180 -1.09 -13.42 -3.14
CA TYR A 180 -0.42 -14.55 -3.77
C TYR A 180 -1.19 -14.89 -5.05
N TYR A 181 -0.46 -15.00 -6.15
CA TYR A 181 -1.03 -15.33 -7.44
C TYR A 181 -0.56 -16.71 -7.87
N ASP A 182 -1.46 -17.52 -8.43
CA ASP A 182 -1.06 -18.67 -9.22
C ASP A 182 -0.39 -18.21 -10.53
N ARG A 183 0.24 -19.16 -11.22
CA ARG A 183 0.99 -18.87 -12.44
C ARG A 183 0.10 -18.22 -13.50
N TYR A 184 -1.11 -18.72 -13.69
CA TYR A 184 -2.02 -18.25 -14.73
C TYR A 184 -2.47 -16.82 -14.48
N TYR A 185 -2.86 -16.53 -13.25
CA TYR A 185 -3.29 -15.20 -12.84
C TYR A 185 -2.12 -14.20 -12.89
N PHE A 186 -0.93 -14.64 -12.46
CA PHE A 186 0.28 -13.85 -12.54
C PHE A 186 0.65 -13.47 -13.98
N GLU A 187 0.64 -14.44 -14.91
CA GLU A 187 0.94 -14.20 -16.33
C GLU A 187 -0.08 -13.26 -16.98
N SER A 188 -1.36 -13.37 -16.61
CA SER A 188 -2.42 -12.50 -17.11
C SER A 188 -2.26 -11.03 -16.68
N LEU A 189 -1.84 -10.80 -15.43
CA LEU A 189 -1.67 -9.46 -14.89
C LEU A 189 -0.33 -8.83 -15.23
N PHE A 190 0.74 -9.60 -15.20
CA PHE A 190 2.11 -9.10 -15.23
C PHE A 190 2.93 -9.57 -16.43
N GLY A 191 2.40 -10.46 -17.27
CA GLY A 191 3.12 -11.00 -18.44
C GLY A 191 3.63 -9.93 -19.39
N ASN A 192 2.92 -8.78 -19.50
CA ASN A 192 3.33 -7.62 -20.27
C ASN A 192 3.88 -6.47 -19.40
N CYS A 193 4.21 -6.73 -18.15
CA CYS A 193 4.74 -5.70 -17.26
C CYS A 193 6.12 -5.23 -17.73
N LEU A 194 6.24 -3.93 -17.98
CA LEU A 194 7.47 -3.32 -18.48
C LEU A 194 8.69 -3.55 -17.59
N LEU A 195 8.51 -3.77 -16.28
CA LEU A 195 9.62 -4.09 -15.36
C LEU A 195 10.19 -5.49 -15.60
N TYR A 196 9.40 -6.42 -16.17
CA TYR A 196 9.86 -7.76 -16.52
C TYR A 196 10.35 -7.87 -17.96
N THR A 197 9.89 -6.99 -18.85
CA THR A 197 10.22 -7.02 -20.28
C THR A 197 11.35 -6.06 -20.67
N SER A 198 11.70 -5.11 -19.80
CA SER A 198 12.78 -4.15 -20.03
C SER A 198 14.02 -4.51 -19.23
N PRO A 199 15.23 -4.46 -19.81
CA PRO A 199 16.47 -4.89 -19.18
C PRO A 199 16.87 -4.07 -17.94
N SER A 200 16.42 -2.80 -17.84
CA SER A 200 16.67 -1.98 -16.64
C SER A 200 15.67 -0.83 -16.49
N PRO A 201 15.27 -0.47 -15.25
CA PRO A 201 14.52 0.77 -15.01
C PRO A 201 15.27 2.03 -15.45
N ARG A 202 16.60 1.99 -15.52
CA ARG A 202 17.44 3.12 -16.00
C ARG A 202 17.34 3.33 -17.49
N ASP A 203 17.15 2.27 -18.28
CA ASP A 203 17.10 2.36 -19.73
C ASP A 203 15.82 3.03 -20.25
N ARG A 204 14.81 3.17 -19.38
CA ARG A 204 13.54 3.85 -19.68
C ARG A 204 13.60 5.36 -19.55
N SER A 205 14.50 5.88 -18.70
CA SER A 205 14.65 7.33 -18.53
C SER A 205 15.43 7.98 -19.68
N LEU A 206 16.11 7.16 -20.51
CA LEU A 206 16.90 7.61 -21.66
C LEU A 206 16.11 7.55 -22.98
N SER A 207 14.89 6.98 -22.96
CA SER A 207 14.03 6.84 -24.17
C SER A 207 12.87 7.84 -24.21
N ARG A 208 12.93 8.92 -23.43
CA ARG A 208 11.98 10.05 -23.49
C ARG A 208 12.68 11.33 -23.89
#